data_2bf9cfecab07fe6c595eb5821188e37b
#
_entry.id   2bf9cfecab07fe6c595eb5821188e37b
#
_cell.length_a   1.000
_cell.length_b   1.000
_cell.length_c   1.000
_cell.angle_alpha   90.00
_cell.angle_beta   90.00
_cell.angle_gamma   90.00
#
_symmetry.space_group_name_H-M   'P 1'
#
loop_
_entity.id
_entity.type
_entity.pdbx_description
1 polymer ?
#
loop_
_entity_poly.entity_id
_entity_poly.type
_entity_poly.pdbx_seq_one_letter_code
_entity_poly.pdbx_strand_id
1 'polypeptide(L)'
;KTPNIEIQKIFLIIDGNPIQHAATYHLTNQTQNLDLSTRIRMETDSFVHVVAEDTNGKLYMNNVAIRASGGCSGYMNSQDPEMTKDLGKILTKSKNDYLTTRIKHPMFTGLQKDSINGWYVPEWIVKQVRYNFNGEIVLVVENGISVSQDPYLKFNFSSEQSGTMTIKASDTKGQIFLKTLEL
;
A
#
# COMPACT_ATOMS: atom_id res chain seq x y z
N LYS A 1 24.88 -20.74 14.67
CA LYS A 1 23.43 -20.41 14.65
C LYS A 1 23.31 -19.04 14.01
N THR A 2 22.63 -18.94 12.87
CA THR A 2 22.28 -17.65 12.27
C THR A 2 21.40 -16.91 13.27
N PRO A 3 21.69 -15.67 13.64
CA PRO A 3 20.82 -14.92 14.54
C PRO A 3 19.42 -14.86 13.92
N ASN A 4 18.40 -15.10 14.71
CA ASN A 4 17.02 -14.95 14.27
C ASN A 4 16.77 -13.45 14.11
N ILE A 5 16.72 -12.97 12.86
CA ILE A 5 16.47 -11.55 12.55
C ILE A 5 14.95 -11.38 12.51
N GLU A 6 14.43 -10.59 13.42
CA GLU A 6 13.01 -10.27 13.49
C GLU A 6 12.79 -8.86 12.90
N ILE A 7 12.13 -8.80 11.76
CA ILE A 7 11.83 -7.54 11.06
C ILE A 7 10.54 -6.95 11.62
N GLN A 8 10.58 -5.68 12.01
CA GLN A 8 9.41 -4.96 12.50
C GLN A 8 8.81 -4.00 11.47
N LYS A 9 9.62 -3.49 10.53
CA LYS A 9 9.13 -2.58 9.48
C LYS A 9 9.83 -2.83 8.16
N ILE A 10 9.10 -2.55 7.09
CA ILE A 10 9.65 -2.49 5.73
C ILE A 10 9.24 -1.15 5.13
N PHE A 11 10.22 -0.41 4.60
CA PHE A 11 10.03 0.82 3.85
C PHE A 11 10.24 0.55 2.36
N LEU A 12 9.34 1.08 1.54
CA LEU A 12 9.46 1.09 0.09
C LEU A 12 9.79 2.50 -0.36
N ILE A 13 10.92 2.68 -1.04
CA ILE A 13 11.47 3.97 -1.46
C ILE A 13 11.74 3.93 -2.96
N ILE A 14 11.40 5.01 -3.67
CA ILE A 14 11.55 5.14 -5.13
C ILE A 14 12.34 6.42 -5.41
N ASP A 15 13.58 6.30 -5.84
CA ASP A 15 14.50 7.44 -5.97
C ASP A 15 14.01 8.51 -6.94
N GLY A 16 13.45 8.11 -8.08
CA GLY A 16 13.01 9.01 -9.14
C GLY A 16 11.67 9.70 -8.89
N ASN A 17 10.98 9.43 -7.78
CA ASN A 17 9.72 10.07 -7.46
C ASN A 17 9.91 11.39 -6.71
N PRO A 18 9.03 12.40 -6.93
CA PRO A 18 9.08 13.67 -6.20
C PRO A 18 8.98 13.49 -4.67
N ILE A 19 8.19 12.52 -4.23
CA ILE A 19 8.15 12.01 -2.85
C ILE A 19 8.62 10.57 -2.90
N GLN A 20 9.83 10.33 -2.42
CA GLN A 20 10.50 9.04 -2.56
C GLN A 20 9.88 7.93 -1.70
N HIS A 21 9.37 8.24 -0.51
CA HIS A 21 8.70 7.29 0.35
C HIS A 21 7.37 6.86 -0.25
N ALA A 22 7.27 5.58 -0.65
CA ALA A 22 6.07 5.03 -1.27
C ALA A 22 5.13 4.36 -0.25
N ALA A 23 5.66 3.57 0.67
CA ALA A 23 4.88 2.89 1.70
C ALA A 23 5.75 2.43 2.87
N THR A 24 5.12 2.26 4.04
CA THR A 24 5.67 1.55 5.20
C THR A 24 4.75 0.38 5.56
N TYR A 25 5.34 -0.78 5.77
CA TYR A 25 4.66 -1.99 6.25
C TYR A 25 5.15 -2.29 7.66
N HIS A 26 4.23 -2.26 8.64
CA HIS A 26 4.52 -2.62 10.03
C HIS A 26 4.14 -4.09 10.22
N LEU A 27 5.14 -4.91 10.51
CA LEU A 27 5.02 -6.34 10.65
C LEU A 27 4.69 -6.74 12.09
N THR A 28 4.13 -7.91 12.24
CA THR A 28 3.91 -8.59 13.52
C THR A 28 4.52 -9.98 13.47
N ASN A 29 4.47 -10.71 14.57
CA ASN A 29 4.95 -12.10 14.62
C ASN A 29 4.26 -13.01 13.59
N GLN A 30 3.03 -12.67 13.17
CA GLN A 30 2.28 -13.41 12.16
C GLN A 30 2.73 -13.13 10.71
N THR A 31 3.59 -12.11 10.50
CA THR A 31 4.07 -11.69 9.18
C THR A 31 5.59 -11.67 9.05
N GLN A 32 6.33 -12.41 9.89
CA GLN A 32 7.81 -12.41 9.88
C GLN A 32 8.42 -12.95 8.56
N ASN A 33 7.73 -13.87 7.88
CA ASN A 33 8.17 -14.40 6.57
C ASN A 33 7.34 -13.77 5.43
N LEU A 34 7.19 -12.44 5.45
CA LEU A 34 6.33 -11.71 4.55
C LEU A 34 6.80 -11.83 3.09
N ASP A 35 5.94 -12.38 2.24
CA ASP A 35 5.99 -12.26 0.79
C ASP A 35 4.84 -11.36 0.35
N LEU A 36 5.16 -10.17 -0.15
CA LEU A 36 4.15 -9.20 -0.54
C LEU A 36 4.33 -8.70 -1.97
N SER A 37 3.21 -8.36 -2.59
CA SER A 37 3.17 -7.67 -3.87
C SER A 37 2.27 -6.44 -3.76
N THR A 38 2.72 -5.32 -4.30
CA THR A 38 1.97 -4.08 -4.36
C THR A 38 2.10 -3.43 -5.74
N ARG A 39 1.37 -2.34 -5.97
CA ARG A 39 1.44 -1.54 -7.20
C ARG A 39 1.84 -0.12 -6.86
N ILE A 40 2.86 0.37 -7.53
CA ILE A 40 3.40 1.71 -7.33
C ILE A 40 3.35 2.52 -8.63
N ARG A 41 3.38 3.83 -8.49
CA ARG A 41 3.65 4.78 -9.56
C ARG A 41 5.12 5.15 -9.53
N MET A 42 5.73 5.27 -10.70
CA MET A 42 7.08 5.79 -10.87
C MET A 42 7.05 6.92 -11.88
N GLU A 43 7.68 8.04 -11.56
CA GLU A 43 7.72 9.21 -12.44
C GLU A 43 8.71 9.02 -13.59
N THR A 44 9.80 8.33 -13.33
CA THR A 44 10.88 8.06 -14.29
C THR A 44 11.56 6.73 -13.97
N ASP A 45 12.41 6.26 -14.89
CA ASP A 45 13.31 5.15 -14.66
C ASP A 45 14.14 5.41 -13.39
N SER A 46 14.18 4.44 -12.49
CA SER A 46 14.77 4.68 -11.18
C SER A 46 15.02 3.37 -10.42
N PHE A 47 15.72 3.48 -9.30
CA PHE A 47 15.81 2.40 -8.34
C PHE A 47 14.62 2.39 -7.40
N VAL A 48 14.13 1.20 -7.11
CA VAL A 48 13.21 0.91 -6.00
C VAL A 48 13.99 0.21 -4.91
N HIS A 49 14.03 0.81 -3.73
CA HIS A 49 14.68 0.25 -2.54
C HIS A 49 13.64 -0.35 -1.60
N VAL A 50 13.97 -1.51 -1.07
CA VAL A 50 13.28 -2.14 0.06
C VAL A 50 14.23 -2.07 1.24
N VAL A 51 13.84 -1.32 2.28
CA VAL A 51 14.62 -1.20 3.51
C VAL A 51 13.86 -1.88 4.63
N ALA A 52 14.45 -2.89 5.25
CA ALA A 52 13.89 -3.61 6.39
C ALA A 52 14.58 -3.15 7.68
N GLU A 53 13.80 -2.85 8.70
CA GLU A 53 14.25 -2.51 10.06
C GLU A 53 13.94 -3.67 11.00
N ASP A 54 14.96 -4.18 11.69
CA ASP A 54 14.76 -5.20 12.72
C ASP A 54 14.36 -4.59 14.07
N THR A 55 14.00 -5.44 15.03
CA THR A 55 13.58 -5.03 16.38
C THR A 55 14.67 -4.32 17.19
N ASN A 56 15.94 -4.37 16.74
CA ASN A 56 17.08 -3.67 17.33
C ASN A 56 17.36 -2.32 16.61
N GLY A 57 16.58 -1.96 15.60
CA GLY A 57 16.78 -0.76 14.79
C GLY A 57 17.85 -0.88 13.71
N LYS A 58 18.39 -2.08 13.47
CA LYS A 58 19.33 -2.30 12.38
C LYS A 58 18.61 -2.36 11.05
N LEU A 59 19.19 -1.69 10.04
CA LEU A 59 18.63 -1.60 8.71
C LEU A 59 19.31 -2.56 7.74
N TYR A 60 18.51 -3.19 6.89
CA TYR A 60 18.91 -4.05 5.79
C TYR A 60 18.28 -3.50 4.52
N MET A 61 19.04 -3.39 3.43
CA MET A 61 18.52 -2.80 2.19
C MET A 61 18.83 -3.68 0.99
N ASN A 62 17.89 -3.74 0.08
CA ASN A 62 18.08 -4.26 -1.27
C ASN A 62 17.40 -3.30 -2.27
N ASN A 63 17.81 -3.33 -3.53
CA ASN A 63 17.23 -2.49 -4.56
C ASN A 63 17.14 -3.20 -5.92
N VAL A 64 16.31 -2.64 -6.79
CA VAL A 64 16.17 -3.08 -8.17
C VAL A 64 15.93 -1.86 -9.07
N ALA A 65 16.59 -1.82 -10.23
CA ALA A 65 16.32 -0.82 -11.25
C ALA A 65 15.05 -1.20 -12.01
N ILE A 66 14.11 -0.26 -12.11
CA ILE A 66 12.84 -0.43 -12.82
C ILE A 66 12.71 0.67 -13.88
N ARG A 67 12.28 0.27 -15.08
CA ARG A 67 11.89 1.19 -16.14
C ARG A 67 10.43 1.61 -15.97
N ALA A 68 10.16 2.89 -16.12
CA ALA A 68 8.83 3.48 -15.97
C ALA A 68 8.60 4.59 -16.99
N SER A 69 7.35 4.89 -17.25
CA SER A 69 6.95 5.91 -18.22
C SER A 69 5.96 6.93 -17.62
N GLY A 70 6.35 7.57 -16.50
CA GLY A 70 5.56 8.60 -15.82
C GLY A 70 4.42 8.04 -14.95
N GLY A 71 3.89 8.80 -14.02
CA GLY A 71 2.78 8.32 -13.21
C GLY A 71 2.38 9.09 -11.97
N CYS A 72 3.23 9.96 -11.42
CA CYS A 72 2.91 10.72 -10.20
C CYS A 72 2.35 12.11 -10.51
N SER A 73 2.74 12.67 -11.64
CA SER A 73 2.33 13.99 -12.13
C SER A 73 1.60 13.89 -13.47
N GLY A 74 1.22 15.01 -14.04
CA GLY A 74 0.54 15.09 -15.32
C GLY A 74 -0.89 15.60 -15.21
N TYR A 75 -1.62 15.56 -16.33
CA TYR A 75 -3.01 16.00 -16.42
C TYR A 75 -3.98 14.82 -16.23
N MET A 76 -5.08 15.09 -15.53
CA MET A 76 -6.15 14.12 -15.32
C MET A 76 -7.50 14.82 -15.24
N ASN A 77 -8.58 14.14 -15.53
CA ASN A 77 -9.93 14.63 -15.25
C ASN A 77 -10.33 14.24 -13.83
N SER A 78 -10.15 15.17 -12.88
CA SER A 78 -10.48 14.90 -11.47
C SER A 78 -11.99 14.85 -11.20
N GLN A 79 -12.81 15.31 -12.15
CA GLN A 79 -14.26 15.33 -12.06
C GLN A 79 -14.94 14.12 -12.76
N ASP A 80 -14.14 13.20 -13.33
CA ASP A 80 -14.66 11.99 -13.94
C ASP A 80 -15.33 11.12 -12.87
N PRO A 81 -16.68 10.86 -13.00
CA PRO A 81 -17.40 10.03 -12.05
C PRO A 81 -16.84 8.61 -11.89
N GLU A 82 -16.20 8.07 -12.92
CA GLU A 82 -15.58 6.73 -12.87
C GLU A 82 -14.41 6.68 -11.87
N MET A 83 -13.75 7.83 -11.59
CA MET A 83 -12.65 7.90 -10.62
C MET A 83 -13.09 7.63 -9.19
N THR A 84 -14.35 7.93 -8.86
CA THR A 84 -14.93 7.75 -7.52
C THR A 84 -16.00 6.66 -7.47
N LYS A 85 -16.24 5.99 -8.59
CA LYS A 85 -17.17 4.88 -8.65
C LYS A 85 -16.78 3.76 -7.71
N ASP A 86 -17.72 3.30 -6.91
CA ASP A 86 -17.48 2.29 -5.86
C ASP A 86 -16.42 2.72 -4.82
N LEU A 87 -16.25 4.03 -4.58
CA LEU A 87 -15.25 4.55 -3.63
C LEU A 87 -15.31 3.79 -2.29
N GLY A 88 -14.14 3.35 -1.84
CA GLY A 88 -13.99 2.63 -0.57
C GLY A 88 -14.40 1.15 -0.61
N LYS A 89 -14.89 0.64 -1.72
CA LYS A 89 -15.19 -0.80 -1.86
C LYS A 89 -13.89 -1.61 -1.78
N ILE A 90 -13.81 -2.49 -0.80
CA ILE A 90 -12.68 -3.40 -0.61
C ILE A 90 -13.02 -4.74 -1.25
N LEU A 91 -12.29 -5.08 -2.30
CA LEU A 91 -12.33 -6.39 -2.96
C LEU A 91 -11.27 -7.30 -2.34
N THR A 92 -11.64 -8.53 -2.03
CA THR A 92 -10.76 -9.48 -1.37
C THR A 92 -10.77 -10.82 -2.10
N LYS A 93 -9.62 -11.51 -2.08
CA LYS A 93 -9.47 -12.88 -2.54
C LYS A 93 -8.48 -13.60 -1.64
N SER A 94 -8.89 -14.73 -1.07
CA SER A 94 -8.01 -15.66 -0.38
C SER A 94 -7.75 -16.88 -1.27
N LYS A 95 -6.47 -17.22 -1.48
CA LYS A 95 -6.07 -18.39 -2.26
C LYS A 95 -4.62 -18.77 -1.96
N ASN A 96 -4.35 -20.08 -1.70
CA ASN A 96 -2.99 -20.63 -1.53
C ASN A 96 -2.19 -19.85 -0.47
N ASP A 97 -2.75 -19.66 0.72
CA ASP A 97 -2.14 -18.91 1.84
C ASP A 97 -1.81 -17.45 1.54
N TYR A 98 -2.44 -16.86 0.52
CA TYR A 98 -2.34 -15.44 0.21
C TYR A 98 -3.68 -14.76 0.37
N LEU A 99 -3.66 -13.62 1.05
CA LEU A 99 -4.74 -12.64 1.03
C LEU A 99 -4.41 -11.54 0.02
N THR A 100 -5.33 -11.33 -0.92
CA THR A 100 -5.26 -10.23 -1.88
C THR A 100 -6.35 -9.23 -1.56
N THR A 101 -6.01 -7.95 -1.54
CA THR A 101 -6.94 -6.84 -1.34
C THR A 101 -6.77 -5.79 -2.42
N ARG A 102 -7.86 -5.14 -2.80
CA ARG A 102 -7.89 -3.97 -3.67
C ARG A 102 -8.96 -3.02 -3.17
N ILE A 103 -8.59 -1.78 -2.89
CA ILE A 103 -9.48 -0.75 -2.39
C ILE A 103 -9.79 0.21 -3.53
N LYS A 104 -11.08 0.40 -3.86
CA LYS A 104 -11.49 1.36 -4.89
C LYS A 104 -11.25 2.78 -4.39
N HIS A 105 -10.25 3.45 -4.95
CA HIS A 105 -9.87 4.80 -4.54
C HIS A 105 -9.02 5.49 -5.62
N PRO A 106 -9.25 6.77 -5.96
CA PRO A 106 -8.55 7.47 -7.03
C PRO A 106 -7.06 7.69 -6.73
N MET A 107 -6.66 7.79 -5.47
CA MET A 107 -5.26 8.03 -5.06
C MET A 107 -4.67 9.27 -5.74
N PHE A 108 -5.34 10.42 -5.61
CA PHE A 108 -4.82 11.69 -6.14
C PHE A 108 -3.57 12.10 -5.39
N THR A 109 -2.51 12.39 -6.12
CA THR A 109 -1.16 12.58 -5.55
C THR A 109 -0.92 13.99 -4.98
N GLY A 110 -1.74 14.97 -5.31
CA GLY A 110 -1.45 16.38 -5.06
C GLY A 110 -0.53 17.03 -6.11
N LEU A 111 0.11 16.24 -6.97
CA LEU A 111 1.04 16.71 -8.02
C LEU A 111 0.40 16.70 -9.42
N GLN A 112 -0.78 16.13 -9.54
CA GLN A 112 -1.54 16.07 -10.79
C GLN A 112 -2.30 17.37 -11.02
N LYS A 113 -2.48 17.76 -12.29
CA LYS A 113 -3.29 18.91 -12.68
C LYS A 113 -4.61 18.42 -13.28
N ASP A 114 -5.69 19.12 -12.94
CA ASP A 114 -6.98 18.89 -13.57
C ASP A 114 -6.94 19.36 -15.04
N SER A 115 -7.35 18.48 -15.96
CA SER A 115 -7.33 18.73 -17.40
C SER A 115 -8.34 19.78 -17.87
N ILE A 116 -9.35 20.10 -17.03
CA ILE A 116 -10.42 21.06 -17.36
C ILE A 116 -9.98 22.48 -17.00
N ASN A 117 -9.42 22.68 -15.80
CA ASN A 117 -9.13 24.01 -15.26
C ASN A 117 -7.63 24.30 -15.07
N GLY A 118 -6.76 23.27 -15.18
CA GLY A 118 -5.32 23.40 -15.03
C GLY A 118 -4.82 23.54 -13.59
N TRP A 119 -5.71 23.51 -12.58
CA TRP A 119 -5.33 23.60 -11.17
C TRP A 119 -4.79 22.27 -10.65
N TYR A 120 -3.95 22.33 -9.63
CA TYR A 120 -3.53 21.12 -8.93
C TYR A 120 -4.70 20.45 -8.25
N VAL A 121 -4.82 19.14 -8.46
CA VAL A 121 -5.81 18.30 -7.77
C VAL A 121 -5.32 18.06 -6.34
N PRO A 122 -6.09 18.43 -5.30
CA PRO A 122 -5.69 18.20 -3.93
C PRO A 122 -5.39 16.72 -3.66
N GLU A 123 -4.39 16.46 -2.81
CA GLU A 123 -4.07 15.11 -2.36
C GLU A 123 -5.31 14.42 -1.77
N TRP A 124 -5.55 13.20 -2.22
CA TRP A 124 -6.57 12.33 -1.68
C TRP A 124 -6.16 10.87 -1.86
N ILE A 125 -5.63 10.29 -0.80
CA ILE A 125 -5.07 8.93 -0.81
C ILE A 125 -5.62 8.10 0.35
N VAL A 126 -5.66 6.79 0.18
CA VAL A 126 -5.79 5.84 1.30
C VAL A 126 -4.49 5.89 2.09
N LYS A 127 -4.52 6.53 3.24
CA LYS A 127 -3.33 6.78 4.06
C LYS A 127 -2.88 5.55 4.83
N GLN A 128 -3.84 4.83 5.42
CA GLN A 128 -3.53 3.67 6.25
C GLN A 128 -4.50 2.52 5.98
N VAL A 129 -3.97 1.29 5.97
CA VAL A 129 -4.77 0.06 5.93
C VAL A 129 -4.31 -0.85 7.07
N ARG A 130 -5.26 -1.33 7.88
CA ARG A 130 -5.03 -2.28 8.98
C ARG A 130 -5.70 -3.60 8.69
N TYR A 131 -4.98 -4.68 8.88
CA TYR A 131 -5.46 -6.04 8.78
C TYR A 131 -5.47 -6.65 10.18
N ASN A 132 -6.65 -7.04 10.66
CA ASN A 132 -6.82 -7.68 11.96
C ASN A 132 -7.43 -9.05 11.76
N PHE A 133 -6.82 -10.08 12.34
CA PHE A 133 -7.36 -11.41 12.35
C PHE A 133 -7.74 -11.81 13.78
N ASN A 134 -9.01 -12.18 13.99
CA ASN A 134 -9.58 -12.50 15.32
C ASN A 134 -9.32 -11.39 16.37
N GLY A 135 -9.30 -10.11 15.92
CA GLY A 135 -9.07 -8.96 16.79
C GLY A 135 -7.60 -8.55 16.96
N GLU A 136 -6.65 -9.39 16.55
CA GLU A 136 -5.21 -9.06 16.60
C GLU A 136 -4.72 -8.44 15.31
N ILE A 137 -3.82 -7.46 15.43
CA ILE A 137 -3.21 -6.81 14.26
C ILE A 137 -2.23 -7.79 13.61
N VAL A 138 -2.44 -8.03 12.32
CA VAL A 138 -1.56 -8.86 11.46
C VAL A 138 -0.58 -7.98 10.70
N LEU A 139 -1.08 -6.92 10.09
CA LEU A 139 -0.28 -6.01 9.26
C LEU A 139 -0.89 -4.62 9.29
N VAL A 140 -0.05 -3.58 9.38
CA VAL A 140 -0.45 -2.19 9.14
C VAL A 140 0.35 -1.65 7.98
N VAL A 141 -0.33 -1.02 7.03
CA VAL A 141 0.27 -0.40 5.85
C VAL A 141 0.01 1.08 5.88
N GLU A 142 1.06 1.88 5.77
CA GLU A 142 0.99 3.32 5.57
C GLU A 142 1.41 3.64 4.14
N ASN A 143 0.50 4.24 3.37
CA ASN A 143 0.73 4.57 1.98
C ASN A 143 1.13 6.03 1.81
N GLY A 144 2.10 6.26 0.91
CA GLY A 144 2.37 7.56 0.33
C GLY A 144 1.66 7.74 -1.02
N ILE A 145 1.92 8.88 -1.65
CA ILE A 145 1.32 9.24 -2.95
C ILE A 145 1.76 8.35 -4.10
N SER A 146 2.87 7.63 -3.93
CA SER A 146 3.43 6.74 -4.95
C SER A 146 2.73 5.37 -5.03
N VAL A 147 1.77 5.09 -4.14
CA VAL A 147 0.90 3.92 -4.31
C VAL A 147 -0.11 4.20 -5.43
N SER A 148 -0.31 3.21 -6.31
CA SER A 148 -1.19 3.36 -7.49
C SER A 148 -2.65 3.57 -7.12
N GLN A 149 -3.43 4.08 -8.07
CA GLN A 149 -4.88 4.07 -8.03
C GLN A 149 -5.40 2.67 -7.70
N ASP A 150 -6.51 2.60 -6.96
CA ASP A 150 -7.06 1.35 -6.44
C ASP A 150 -5.99 0.53 -5.69
N PRO A 151 -5.48 1.02 -4.53
CA PRO A 151 -4.42 0.35 -3.79
C PRO A 151 -4.58 -1.16 -3.74
N TYR A 152 -3.54 -1.84 -4.22
CA TYR A 152 -3.48 -3.29 -4.30
C TYR A 152 -2.42 -3.81 -3.37
N LEU A 153 -2.77 -4.80 -2.56
CA LEU A 153 -1.83 -5.55 -1.75
C LEU A 153 -2.17 -7.04 -1.84
N LYS A 154 -1.17 -7.85 -2.11
CA LYS A 154 -1.19 -9.30 -1.93
C LYS A 154 -0.09 -9.64 -0.96
N PHE A 155 -0.39 -10.40 0.09
CA PHE A 155 0.61 -10.88 1.03
C PHE A 155 0.26 -12.29 1.50
N ASN A 156 1.29 -13.05 1.87
CA ASN A 156 1.08 -14.36 2.45
C ASN A 156 0.53 -14.22 3.87
N PHE A 157 -0.57 -14.86 4.11
CA PHE A 157 -1.20 -15.00 5.41
C PHE A 157 -1.89 -16.35 5.47
N SER A 158 -1.40 -17.20 6.35
CA SER A 158 -2.04 -18.47 6.63
C SER A 158 -2.31 -18.55 8.14
N SER A 159 -3.47 -19.03 8.48
CA SER A 159 -3.86 -19.31 9.86
C SER A 159 -4.14 -20.80 9.99
N GLU A 160 -3.63 -21.40 11.05
CA GLU A 160 -3.98 -22.81 11.40
C GLU A 160 -5.44 -22.95 11.85
N GLN A 161 -6.08 -21.83 12.18
CA GLN A 161 -7.46 -21.79 12.65
C GLN A 161 -8.32 -20.94 11.73
N SER A 162 -9.55 -21.36 11.50
CA SER A 162 -10.56 -20.51 10.87
C SER A 162 -10.82 -19.27 11.71
N GLY A 163 -11.09 -18.15 11.07
CA GLY A 163 -11.34 -16.91 11.78
C GLY A 163 -11.76 -15.77 10.90
N THR A 164 -11.98 -14.63 11.53
CA THR A 164 -12.48 -13.43 10.90
C THR A 164 -11.35 -12.44 10.64
N MET A 165 -11.10 -12.14 9.37
CA MET A 165 -10.21 -11.05 8.95
C MET A 165 -11.00 -9.77 8.79
N THR A 166 -10.64 -8.72 9.53
CA THR A 166 -11.18 -7.36 9.39
C THR A 166 -10.14 -6.45 8.75
N ILE A 167 -10.51 -5.81 7.65
CA ILE A 167 -9.69 -4.84 6.91
C ILE A 167 -10.30 -3.47 7.12
N LYS A 168 -9.53 -2.56 7.73
CA LYS A 168 -9.93 -1.16 7.95
C LYS A 168 -8.97 -0.25 7.20
N ALA A 169 -9.50 0.54 6.26
CA ALA A 169 -8.74 1.56 5.56
C ALA A 169 -9.23 2.96 5.94
N SER A 170 -8.33 3.93 5.97
CA SER A 170 -8.66 5.34 6.16
C SER A 170 -7.94 6.19 5.11
N ASP A 171 -8.61 7.23 4.61
CA ASP A 171 -8.06 8.16 3.65
C ASP A 171 -7.68 9.52 4.27
N THR A 172 -7.07 10.40 3.47
CA THR A 172 -6.65 11.75 3.89
C THR A 172 -7.83 12.71 4.06
N LYS A 173 -9.04 12.35 3.61
CA LYS A 173 -10.28 13.10 3.89
C LYS A 173 -11.01 12.63 5.13
N GLY A 174 -10.43 11.67 5.87
CA GLY A 174 -11.02 11.12 7.10
C GLY A 174 -12.10 10.07 6.88
N GLN A 175 -12.30 9.60 5.64
CA GLN A 175 -13.24 8.52 5.37
C GLN A 175 -12.65 7.18 5.86
N ILE A 176 -13.54 6.30 6.33
CA ILE A 176 -13.17 4.98 6.84
C ILE A 176 -13.93 3.92 6.03
N PHE A 177 -13.19 2.95 5.52
CA PHE A 177 -13.70 1.83 4.75
C PHE A 177 -13.44 0.53 5.51
N LEU A 178 -14.44 -0.35 5.56
CA LEU A 178 -14.38 -1.59 6.33
C LEU A 178 -14.78 -2.78 5.46
N LYS A 179 -14.09 -3.88 5.64
CA LYS A 179 -14.44 -5.18 5.07
C LYS A 179 -14.11 -6.29 6.07
N THR A 180 -15.04 -7.19 6.24
CA THR A 180 -14.86 -8.42 7.04
C THR A 180 -15.03 -9.62 6.11
N LEU A 181 -14.23 -10.66 6.33
CA LEU A 181 -14.29 -11.94 5.62
C LEU A 181 -13.87 -13.08 6.55
N GLU A 182 -14.43 -14.25 6.34
CA GLU A 182 -14.00 -15.48 7.00
C GLU A 182 -12.85 -16.12 6.19
N LEU A 183 -11.84 -16.63 6.93
CA LEU A 183 -10.66 -17.31 6.39
C LEU A 183 -10.49 -18.70 7.02
#